data_49ed30e5486524839db9d228dcb1290c
#
_entry.id   49ed30e5486524839db9d228dcb1290c
#
_cell.length_a   1.000
_cell.length_b   1.000
_cell.length_c   1.000
_cell.angle_alpha   90.00
_cell.angle_beta   90.00
_cell.angle_gamma   90.00
#
_symmetry.space_group_name_H-M   'P 1'
#
loop_
_entity.id
_entity.type
_entity.pdbx_description
1 polymer ?
#
loop_
_entity_poly.entity_id
_entity_poly.type
_entity_poly.pdbx_seq_one_letter_code
_entity_poly.pdbx_strand_id
1 'polypeptide(L)'
;VNGHSIVTARRAAQSQIGYLPEGAPLYRDMTPITFLRFMADAQGLTRGARKNAVERVIADARIATVSGKQIAALSKGYRRRVGLAAALIHDPPVLLLDEPTDGLDPIQKRAVRALVARMAPEKAIVISTHTLDEVPAMCSRVIVIDQGRVVADETPDTLSKSKPGGLEEAFISLAETQEAETC
;
A
#
# COMPACT_ATOMS: atom_id res chain seq x y z
N VAL A 1 5.53 12.21 -11.47
CA VAL A 1 4.47 12.00 -10.48
C VAL A 1 3.86 13.36 -10.18
N ASN A 2 2.53 13.50 -10.34
CA ASN A 2 1.81 14.74 -10.07
C ASN A 2 2.48 16.01 -10.67
N GLY A 3 2.88 15.93 -11.97
CA GLY A 3 3.57 17.00 -12.70
C GLY A 3 5.08 17.09 -12.45
N HIS A 4 5.64 16.33 -11.53
CA HIS A 4 7.08 16.32 -11.24
C HIS A 4 7.80 15.15 -11.92
N SER A 5 8.90 15.44 -12.62
CA SER A 5 9.75 14.41 -13.23
C SER A 5 10.54 13.65 -12.15
N ILE A 6 10.51 12.33 -12.19
CA ILE A 6 11.32 11.49 -11.30
C ILE A 6 12.82 11.55 -11.63
N VAL A 7 13.18 12.07 -12.79
CA VAL A 7 14.58 12.20 -13.24
C VAL A 7 15.13 13.56 -12.85
N THR A 8 14.45 14.64 -13.23
CA THR A 8 14.95 16.02 -13.08
C THR A 8 14.49 16.72 -11.81
N ALA A 9 13.35 16.30 -11.21
CA ALA A 9 12.77 16.87 -10.00
C ALA A 9 12.47 15.80 -8.96
N ARG A 10 13.43 14.89 -8.72
CA ARG A 10 13.26 13.68 -7.91
C ARG A 10 12.66 13.95 -6.51
N ARG A 11 13.20 14.93 -5.77
CA ARG A 11 12.70 15.25 -4.42
C ARG A 11 11.25 15.72 -4.43
N ALA A 12 10.88 16.57 -5.40
CA ALA A 12 9.51 17.03 -5.55
C ALA A 12 8.56 15.89 -5.95
N ALA A 13 9.00 14.97 -6.80
CA ALA A 13 8.24 13.76 -7.12
C ALA A 13 8.07 12.84 -5.90
N GLN A 14 9.14 12.61 -5.13
CA GLN A 14 9.11 11.77 -3.92
C GLN A 14 8.21 12.34 -2.82
N SER A 15 8.15 13.66 -2.66
CA SER A 15 7.24 14.28 -1.69
C SER A 15 5.75 14.10 -2.04
N GLN A 16 5.43 13.69 -3.26
CA GLN A 16 4.06 13.37 -3.69
C GLN A 16 3.69 11.90 -3.46
N ILE A 17 4.61 11.07 -2.98
CA ILE A 17 4.43 9.62 -2.88
C ILE A 17 4.50 9.17 -1.43
N GLY A 18 3.48 8.45 -0.97
CA GLY A 18 3.56 7.60 0.20
C GLY A 18 3.90 6.18 -0.23
N TYR A 19 4.92 5.58 0.36
CA TYR A 19 5.39 4.25 -0.01
C TYR A 19 5.39 3.30 1.18
N LEU A 20 4.72 2.18 1.03
CA LEU A 20 4.76 1.05 1.94
C LEU A 20 5.45 -0.12 1.22
N PRO A 21 6.76 -0.39 1.46
CA PRO A 21 7.42 -1.54 0.86
C PRO A 21 6.99 -2.85 1.53
N GLU A 22 7.25 -3.96 0.86
CA GLU A 22 7.16 -5.28 1.46
C GLU A 22 8.02 -5.35 2.74
N GLY A 23 7.55 -6.08 3.76
CA GLY A 23 8.26 -6.21 5.03
C GLY A 23 8.18 -5.00 5.96
N ALA A 24 7.73 -3.83 5.50
CA ALA A 24 7.60 -2.59 6.27
C ALA A 24 8.86 -2.32 7.14
N PRO A 25 9.98 -1.85 6.57
CA PRO A 25 11.20 -1.58 7.30
C PRO A 25 10.99 -0.48 8.34
N LEU A 26 11.10 -0.84 9.63
CA LEU A 26 10.83 0.04 10.76
C LEU A 26 12.04 0.06 11.70
N TYR A 27 12.25 1.15 12.40
CA TYR A 27 13.22 1.23 13.50
C TYR A 27 12.66 0.51 14.73
N ARG A 28 13.17 -0.69 14.98
CA ARG A 28 12.60 -1.67 15.93
C ARG A 28 12.73 -1.24 17.40
N ASP A 29 13.68 -0.41 17.73
CA ASP A 29 13.95 0.20 19.03
C ASP A 29 13.06 1.42 19.35
N MET A 30 12.41 1.98 18.34
CA MET A 30 11.44 3.06 18.51
C MET A 30 10.05 2.53 18.91
N THR A 31 9.22 3.44 19.45
CA THR A 31 7.78 3.24 19.53
C THR A 31 7.10 3.76 18.25
N PRO A 32 5.89 3.29 17.87
CA PRO A 32 5.15 3.84 16.74
C PRO A 32 5.03 5.37 16.77
N ILE A 33 4.69 5.96 17.91
CA ILE A 33 4.55 7.41 18.00
C ILE A 33 5.88 8.13 17.77
N THR A 34 7.00 7.60 18.27
CA THR A 34 8.33 8.20 18.07
C THR A 34 8.75 8.06 16.61
N PHE A 35 8.53 6.89 16.02
CA PHE A 35 8.81 6.63 14.61
C PHE A 35 8.00 7.53 13.68
N LEU A 36 6.69 7.67 13.92
CA LEU A 36 5.83 8.53 13.09
C LEU A 36 6.19 10.02 13.21
N ARG A 37 6.62 10.47 14.41
CA ARG A 37 7.16 11.84 14.57
C ARG A 37 8.44 12.04 13.76
N PHE A 38 9.34 11.07 13.80
CA PHE A 38 10.57 11.08 13.00
C PHE A 38 10.24 11.12 11.50
N MET A 39 9.31 10.30 11.02
CA MET A 39 8.88 10.31 9.61
C MET A 39 8.25 11.64 9.19
N ALA A 40 7.45 12.24 10.06
CA ALA A 40 6.85 13.56 9.82
C ALA A 40 7.92 14.67 9.72
N ASP A 41 8.94 14.61 10.56
CA ASP A 41 10.08 15.55 10.51
C ASP A 41 10.91 15.34 9.22
N ALA A 42 11.14 14.08 8.82
CA ALA A 42 11.83 13.74 7.57
C ALA A 42 11.07 14.23 6.32
N GLN A 43 9.74 14.28 6.39
CA GLN A 43 8.88 14.85 5.35
C GLN A 43 8.75 16.40 5.44
N GLY A 44 9.42 17.04 6.38
CA GLY A 44 9.44 18.49 6.53
C GLY A 44 8.17 19.10 7.12
N LEU A 45 7.36 18.33 7.86
CA LEU A 45 6.15 18.86 8.49
C LEU A 45 6.53 19.82 9.64
N THR A 46 5.86 20.97 9.69
CA THR A 46 6.02 21.91 10.79
C THR A 46 5.55 21.28 12.12
N ARG A 47 6.02 21.82 13.27
CA ARG A 47 5.70 21.27 14.58
C ARG A 47 4.19 21.12 14.83
N GLY A 48 3.38 22.08 14.39
CA GLY A 48 1.92 22.02 14.52
C GLY A 48 1.29 20.96 13.61
N ALA A 49 1.66 20.96 12.32
CA ALA A 49 1.18 19.98 11.35
C ALA A 49 1.59 18.54 11.73
N ARG A 50 2.81 18.35 12.26
CA ARG A 50 3.31 17.05 12.72
C ARG A 50 2.40 16.43 13.77
N LYS A 51 1.97 17.18 14.79
CA LYS A 51 1.11 16.65 15.86
C LYS A 51 -0.19 16.10 15.26
N ASN A 52 -0.88 16.91 14.45
CA ASN A 52 -2.14 16.54 13.82
C ASN A 52 -1.99 15.35 12.86
N ALA A 53 -0.90 15.33 12.06
CA ALA A 53 -0.59 14.23 11.16
C ALA A 53 -0.38 12.91 11.90
N VAL A 54 0.39 12.91 12.99
CA VAL A 54 0.64 11.72 13.81
C VAL A 54 -0.65 11.21 14.45
N GLU A 55 -1.48 12.08 15.02
CA GLU A 55 -2.78 11.69 15.60
C GLU A 55 -3.71 11.09 14.53
N ARG A 56 -3.80 11.71 13.36
CA ARG A 56 -4.59 11.24 12.23
C ARG A 56 -4.16 9.84 11.79
N VAL A 57 -2.89 9.62 11.50
CA VAL A 57 -2.44 8.32 10.98
C VAL A 57 -2.46 7.22 12.02
N ILE A 58 -2.32 7.52 13.32
CA ILE A 58 -2.51 6.57 14.41
C ILE A 58 -3.97 6.07 14.44
N ALA A 59 -4.93 6.98 14.25
CA ALA A 59 -6.35 6.64 14.19
C ALA A 59 -6.67 5.85 12.92
N ASP A 60 -6.22 6.31 11.75
CA ASP A 60 -6.46 5.67 10.45
C ASP A 60 -5.93 4.24 10.41
N ALA A 61 -4.72 4.01 10.87
CA ALA A 61 -4.10 2.69 10.92
C ALA A 61 -4.54 1.85 12.13
N ARG A 62 -5.38 2.39 13.03
CA ARG A 62 -5.89 1.73 14.26
C ARG A 62 -4.76 1.14 15.11
N ILE A 63 -3.73 1.93 15.39
CA ILE A 63 -2.55 1.52 16.18
C ILE A 63 -2.45 2.23 17.54
N ALA A 64 -3.51 2.91 17.98
CA ALA A 64 -3.52 3.68 19.23
C ALA A 64 -3.13 2.84 20.46
N THR A 65 -3.64 1.61 20.56
CA THR A 65 -3.40 0.69 21.69
C THR A 65 -1.94 0.23 21.82
N VAL A 66 -1.16 0.36 20.76
CA VAL A 66 0.25 -0.06 20.71
C VAL A 66 1.21 1.08 20.47
N SER A 67 0.73 2.32 20.37
CA SER A 67 1.52 3.50 20.00
C SER A 67 2.71 3.80 20.92
N GLY A 68 2.64 3.36 22.18
CA GLY A 68 3.70 3.50 23.17
C GLY A 68 4.57 2.24 23.37
N LYS A 69 4.28 1.12 22.71
CA LYS A 69 5.09 -0.11 22.82
C LYS A 69 6.23 -0.09 21.82
N GLN A 70 7.36 -0.75 22.14
CA GLN A 70 8.44 -0.86 21.16
C GLN A 70 7.98 -1.65 19.91
N ILE A 71 8.39 -1.17 18.73
CA ILE A 71 8.07 -1.80 17.45
C ILE A 71 8.58 -3.24 17.38
N ALA A 72 9.72 -3.52 18.02
CA ALA A 72 10.24 -4.87 18.14
C ALA A 72 9.24 -5.86 18.79
N ALA A 73 8.46 -5.41 19.76
CA ALA A 73 7.49 -6.21 20.49
C ALA A 73 6.12 -6.35 19.78
N LEU A 74 5.93 -5.72 18.64
CA LEU A 74 4.67 -5.76 17.89
C LEU A 74 4.58 -7.02 17.03
N SER A 75 3.34 -7.53 16.84
CA SER A 75 3.06 -8.56 15.83
C SER A 75 3.37 -8.06 14.41
N LYS A 76 3.53 -8.99 13.44
CA LYS A 76 3.71 -8.67 12.02
C LYS A 76 2.60 -7.71 11.53
N GLY A 77 1.34 -7.97 11.86
CA GLY A 77 0.21 -7.15 11.47
C GLY A 77 0.26 -5.73 12.06
N TYR A 78 0.65 -5.57 13.32
CA TYR A 78 0.82 -4.23 13.89
C TYR A 78 1.98 -3.48 13.24
N ARG A 79 3.12 -4.15 12.99
CA ARG A 79 4.23 -3.53 12.25
C ARG A 79 3.81 -3.08 10.85
N ARG A 80 3.04 -3.91 10.13
CA ARG A 80 2.51 -3.54 8.81
C ARG A 80 1.65 -2.28 8.87
N ARG A 81 0.77 -2.16 9.86
CA ARG A 81 -0.06 -0.96 10.06
C ARG A 81 0.74 0.28 10.48
N VAL A 82 1.83 0.13 11.23
CA VAL A 82 2.76 1.23 11.50
C VAL A 82 3.45 1.71 10.22
N GLY A 83 3.87 0.79 9.36
CA GLY A 83 4.41 1.11 8.02
C GLY A 83 3.40 1.87 7.15
N LEU A 84 2.15 1.41 7.12
CA LEU A 84 1.07 2.10 6.41
C LEU A 84 0.83 3.52 6.97
N ALA A 85 0.80 3.68 8.29
CA ALA A 85 0.71 4.99 8.93
C ALA A 85 1.86 5.92 8.53
N ALA A 86 3.07 5.40 8.41
CA ALA A 86 4.23 6.17 7.96
C ALA A 86 4.11 6.60 6.49
N ALA A 87 3.61 5.73 5.61
CA ALA A 87 3.35 6.07 4.22
C ALA A 87 2.31 7.20 4.06
N LEU A 88 1.39 7.32 5.02
CA LEU A 88 0.31 8.31 5.03
C LEU A 88 0.66 9.62 5.78
N ILE A 89 1.83 9.71 6.41
CA ILE A 89 2.12 10.77 7.41
C ILE A 89 2.01 12.19 6.83
N HIS A 90 2.47 12.39 5.60
CA HIS A 90 2.48 13.70 4.91
C HIS A 90 1.29 13.89 3.96
N ASP A 91 0.29 13.01 4.05
CA ASP A 91 -0.94 13.04 3.25
C ASP A 91 -0.71 13.11 1.72
N PRO A 92 0.09 12.20 1.15
CA PRO A 92 0.48 12.25 -0.25
C PRO A 92 -0.71 12.00 -1.19
N PRO A 93 -0.73 12.61 -2.40
CA PRO A 93 -1.75 12.35 -3.41
C PRO A 93 -1.58 11.00 -4.12
N VAL A 94 -0.40 10.38 -4.03
CA VAL A 94 -0.09 9.07 -4.63
C VAL A 94 0.37 8.10 -3.56
N LEU A 95 -0.17 6.88 -3.55
CA LEU A 95 0.24 5.80 -2.66
C LEU A 95 0.74 4.62 -3.48
N LEU A 96 1.90 4.11 -3.11
CA LEU A 96 2.45 2.84 -3.59
C LEU A 96 2.45 1.87 -2.41
N LEU A 97 1.62 0.85 -2.47
CA LEU A 97 1.41 -0.11 -1.38
C LEU A 97 1.80 -1.52 -1.86
N ASP A 98 2.91 -2.01 -1.34
CA ASP A 98 3.40 -3.33 -1.67
C ASP A 98 2.92 -4.33 -0.62
N GLU A 99 2.07 -5.28 -1.03
CA GLU A 99 1.43 -6.28 -0.17
C GLU A 99 0.80 -5.69 1.12
N PRO A 100 -0.11 -4.69 1.03
CA PRO A 100 -0.54 -3.92 2.20
C PRO A 100 -1.29 -4.75 3.25
N THR A 101 -1.81 -5.90 2.88
CA THR A 101 -2.59 -6.80 3.73
C THR A 101 -1.85 -8.06 4.16
N ASP A 102 -0.58 -8.25 3.71
CA ASP A 102 0.20 -9.42 4.08
C ASP A 102 0.42 -9.51 5.60
N GLY A 103 0.20 -10.72 6.13
CA GLY A 103 0.34 -11.02 7.56
C GLY A 103 -0.71 -10.39 8.47
N LEU A 104 -1.81 -9.87 7.91
CA LEU A 104 -2.96 -9.37 8.64
C LEU A 104 -4.02 -10.46 8.84
N ASP A 105 -4.67 -10.47 10.01
CA ASP A 105 -5.89 -11.25 10.22
C ASP A 105 -7.09 -10.68 9.43
N PRO A 106 -8.19 -11.42 9.27
CA PRO A 106 -9.34 -10.97 8.47
C PRO A 106 -9.95 -9.64 8.93
N ILE A 107 -9.95 -9.33 10.23
CA ILE A 107 -10.48 -8.07 10.78
C ILE A 107 -9.57 -6.92 10.39
N GLN A 108 -8.25 -7.14 10.45
CA GLN A 108 -7.26 -6.15 10.07
C GLN A 108 -7.24 -5.91 8.57
N LYS A 109 -7.35 -6.97 7.74
CA LYS A 109 -7.50 -6.87 6.29
C LYS A 109 -8.69 -6.00 5.91
N ARG A 110 -9.86 -6.26 6.53
CA ARG A 110 -11.06 -5.45 6.33
C ARG A 110 -10.85 -3.97 6.69
N ALA A 111 -10.10 -3.69 7.76
CA ALA A 111 -9.80 -2.32 8.16
C ALA A 111 -8.90 -1.60 7.14
N VAL A 112 -7.88 -2.27 6.58
CA VAL A 112 -7.02 -1.72 5.51
C VAL A 112 -7.82 -1.49 4.24
N ARG A 113 -8.67 -2.44 3.82
CA ARG A 113 -9.56 -2.27 2.65
C ARG A 113 -10.47 -1.05 2.80
N ALA A 114 -11.11 -0.90 3.97
CA ALA A 114 -11.95 0.26 4.26
C ALA A 114 -11.17 1.58 4.23
N LEU A 115 -9.91 1.59 4.69
CA LEU A 115 -9.04 2.75 4.63
C LEU A 115 -8.70 3.11 3.18
N VAL A 116 -8.31 2.13 2.37
CA VAL A 116 -8.03 2.31 0.93
C VAL A 116 -9.26 2.85 0.20
N ALA A 117 -10.43 2.23 0.40
CA ALA A 117 -11.67 2.67 -0.23
C ALA A 117 -12.06 4.11 0.13
N ARG A 118 -11.80 4.54 1.38
CA ARG A 118 -12.05 5.91 1.81
C ARG A 118 -11.13 6.92 1.14
N MET A 119 -9.88 6.54 0.84
CA MET A 119 -8.88 7.41 0.23
C MET A 119 -8.96 7.44 -1.31
N ALA A 120 -9.47 6.38 -1.93
CA ALA A 120 -9.49 6.22 -3.38
C ALA A 120 -10.13 7.37 -4.19
N PRO A 121 -11.17 8.10 -3.70
CA PRO A 121 -11.72 9.24 -4.43
C PRO A 121 -10.76 10.41 -4.60
N GLU A 122 -9.79 10.56 -3.70
CA GLU A 122 -8.89 11.73 -3.65
C GLU A 122 -7.43 11.38 -3.98
N LYS A 123 -7.08 10.09 -4.04
CA LYS A 123 -5.70 9.63 -4.19
C LYS A 123 -5.55 8.59 -5.31
N ALA A 124 -4.46 8.67 -6.03
CA ALA A 124 -4.03 7.59 -6.91
C ALA A 124 -3.34 6.51 -6.05
N ILE A 125 -3.91 5.30 -6.00
CA ILE A 125 -3.39 4.20 -5.19
C ILE A 125 -2.99 3.05 -6.09
N VAL A 126 -1.71 2.69 -6.06
CA VAL A 126 -1.16 1.51 -6.74
C VAL A 126 -0.87 0.45 -5.68
N ILE A 127 -1.40 -0.74 -5.88
CA ILE A 127 -1.24 -1.88 -4.97
C ILE A 127 -0.61 -3.01 -5.75
N SER A 128 0.54 -3.52 -5.28
CA SER A 128 1.03 -4.83 -5.69
C SER A 128 0.50 -5.87 -4.73
N THR A 129 -0.01 -6.97 -5.26
CA THR A 129 -0.47 -8.10 -4.46
C THR A 129 -0.47 -9.39 -5.25
N HIS A 130 -0.19 -10.50 -4.57
CA HIS A 130 -0.38 -11.86 -5.06
C HIS A 130 -1.69 -12.47 -4.52
N THR A 131 -2.43 -11.75 -3.67
CA THR A 131 -3.69 -12.20 -3.07
C THR A 131 -4.85 -11.79 -3.96
N LEU A 132 -5.15 -12.60 -4.97
CA LEU A 132 -6.15 -12.28 -6.01
C LEU A 132 -7.56 -12.05 -5.46
N ASP A 133 -7.94 -12.73 -4.37
CA ASP A 133 -9.24 -12.56 -3.69
C ASP A 133 -9.50 -11.13 -3.20
N GLU A 134 -8.44 -10.36 -2.95
CA GLU A 134 -8.56 -9.00 -2.44
C GLU A 134 -8.74 -7.95 -3.53
N VAL A 135 -8.34 -8.29 -4.74
CA VAL A 135 -8.32 -7.35 -5.88
C VAL A 135 -9.69 -6.74 -6.17
N PRO A 136 -10.81 -7.51 -6.26
CA PRO A 136 -12.12 -6.93 -6.53
C PRO A 136 -12.61 -5.97 -5.45
N ALA A 137 -12.13 -6.14 -4.20
CA ALA A 137 -12.55 -5.32 -3.06
C ALA A 137 -11.72 -4.03 -2.90
N MET A 138 -10.59 -3.90 -3.60
CA MET A 138 -9.63 -2.82 -3.39
C MET A 138 -9.29 -2.05 -4.67
N CYS A 139 -9.45 -2.66 -5.83
CA CYS A 139 -8.95 -2.13 -7.09
C CYS A 139 -10.09 -1.88 -8.10
N SER A 140 -10.01 -0.77 -8.80
CA SER A 140 -10.89 -0.47 -9.94
C SER A 140 -10.29 -0.91 -11.29
N ARG A 141 -8.97 -1.18 -11.31
CA ARG A 141 -8.21 -1.59 -12.50
C ARG A 141 -7.13 -2.57 -12.07
N VAL A 142 -6.87 -3.57 -12.89
CA VAL A 142 -5.85 -4.60 -12.71
C VAL A 142 -4.91 -4.60 -13.88
N ILE A 143 -3.62 -4.55 -13.59
CA ILE A 143 -2.56 -4.74 -14.57
C ILE A 143 -1.84 -6.03 -14.18
N VAL A 144 -1.90 -7.03 -15.04
CA VAL A 144 -1.15 -8.27 -14.85
C VAL A 144 0.18 -8.15 -15.59
N ILE A 145 1.25 -8.43 -14.86
CA ILE A 145 2.62 -8.40 -15.39
C ILE A 145 3.21 -9.81 -15.28
N ASP A 146 3.67 -10.34 -16.41
CA ASP A 146 4.40 -11.60 -16.48
C ASP A 146 5.66 -11.42 -17.32
N GLN A 147 6.80 -11.98 -16.86
CA GLN A 147 8.11 -11.88 -17.51
C GLN A 147 8.49 -10.46 -17.96
N GLY A 148 8.09 -9.44 -17.18
CA GLY A 148 8.37 -8.03 -17.45
C GLY A 148 7.49 -7.39 -18.53
N ARG A 149 6.43 -8.07 -18.99
CA ARG A 149 5.45 -7.56 -19.95
C ARG A 149 4.08 -7.41 -19.32
N VAL A 150 3.33 -6.41 -19.76
CA VAL A 150 1.91 -6.28 -19.41
C VAL A 150 1.13 -7.27 -20.27
N VAL A 151 0.50 -8.26 -19.64
CA VAL A 151 -0.28 -9.31 -20.30
C VAL A 151 -1.78 -9.10 -20.18
N ALA A 152 -2.23 -8.27 -19.23
CA ALA A 152 -3.60 -7.78 -19.16
C ALA A 152 -3.66 -6.40 -18.48
N ASP A 153 -4.65 -5.60 -18.88
CA ASP A 153 -4.93 -4.27 -18.34
C ASP A 153 -6.43 -4.03 -18.40
N GLU A 154 -7.14 -4.45 -17.36
CA GLU A 154 -8.59 -4.61 -17.34
C GLU A 154 -9.21 -4.21 -15.99
N THR A 155 -10.55 -4.19 -15.92
CA THR A 155 -11.22 -4.15 -14.62
C THR A 155 -11.23 -5.53 -13.97
N PRO A 156 -11.26 -5.63 -12.61
CA PRO A 156 -11.38 -6.93 -11.94
C PRO A 156 -12.56 -7.75 -12.43
N ASP A 157 -13.69 -7.11 -12.71
CA ASP A 157 -14.92 -7.76 -13.21
C ASP A 157 -14.74 -8.35 -14.61
N THR A 158 -14.12 -7.61 -15.53
CA THR A 158 -13.84 -8.09 -16.89
C THR A 158 -12.90 -9.28 -16.84
N LEU A 159 -11.82 -9.17 -16.10
CA LEU A 159 -10.82 -10.23 -15.98
C LEU A 159 -11.42 -11.49 -15.33
N SER A 160 -12.20 -11.32 -14.25
CA SER A 160 -12.87 -12.45 -13.57
C SER A 160 -13.89 -13.18 -14.45
N LYS A 161 -14.60 -12.47 -15.34
CA LYS A 161 -15.58 -13.07 -16.27
C LYS A 161 -14.95 -13.72 -17.49
N SER A 162 -13.67 -13.51 -17.75
CA SER A 162 -12.97 -14.07 -18.91
C SER A 162 -12.76 -15.59 -18.81
N LYS A 163 -12.80 -16.16 -17.59
CA LYS A 163 -12.63 -17.58 -17.31
C LYS A 163 -13.65 -18.08 -16.28
N PRO A 164 -14.10 -19.37 -16.39
CA PRO A 164 -15.09 -19.95 -15.46
C PRO A 164 -14.64 -19.97 -13.99
N GLY A 165 -13.35 -20.15 -13.72
CA GLY A 165 -12.75 -20.15 -12.38
C GLY A 165 -12.41 -18.74 -11.85
N GLY A 166 -12.86 -17.69 -12.54
CA GLY A 166 -12.72 -16.31 -12.08
C GLY A 166 -11.31 -15.75 -12.25
N LEU A 167 -10.93 -14.86 -11.33
CA LEU A 167 -9.67 -14.08 -11.42
C LEU A 167 -8.42 -14.96 -11.35
N GLU A 168 -8.45 -16.02 -10.54
CA GLU A 168 -7.32 -16.92 -10.36
C GLU A 168 -7.04 -17.72 -11.64
N GLU A 169 -8.07 -18.30 -12.24
CA GLU A 169 -7.92 -19.05 -13.48
C GLU A 169 -7.57 -18.14 -14.66
N ALA A 170 -8.10 -16.92 -14.68
CA ALA A 170 -7.70 -15.91 -15.67
C ALA A 170 -6.20 -15.59 -15.56
N PHE A 171 -5.68 -15.42 -14.36
CA PHE A 171 -4.27 -15.15 -14.09
C PHE A 171 -3.39 -16.34 -14.55
N ILE A 172 -3.73 -17.57 -14.16
CA ILE A 172 -2.99 -18.78 -14.55
C ILE A 172 -2.96 -18.92 -16.09
N SER A 173 -4.11 -18.76 -16.74
CA SER A 173 -4.19 -18.84 -18.20
C SER A 173 -3.36 -17.80 -18.93
N LEU A 174 -3.24 -16.59 -18.39
CA LEU A 174 -2.38 -15.54 -18.97
C LEU A 174 -0.90 -15.90 -18.84
N ALA A 175 -0.47 -16.45 -17.71
CA ALA A 175 0.90 -16.90 -17.50
C ALA A 175 1.28 -18.08 -18.41
N GLU A 176 0.42 -19.09 -18.53
CA GLU A 176 0.64 -20.26 -19.41
C GLU A 176 0.74 -19.89 -20.89
N THR A 177 -0.03 -18.88 -21.33
CA THR A 177 0.00 -18.42 -22.73
C THR A 177 1.35 -17.82 -23.08
N GLN A 178 1.99 -17.11 -22.16
CA GLN A 178 3.32 -16.52 -22.37
C GLN A 178 4.43 -17.57 -22.40
N GLU A 179 4.34 -18.63 -21.61
CA GLU A 179 5.31 -19.75 -21.67
C GLU A 179 5.29 -20.44 -23.03
N ALA A 180 4.11 -20.60 -23.62
CA ALA A 180 3.95 -21.22 -24.94
C ALA A 180 4.49 -20.35 -26.09
N GLU A 181 4.48 -19.03 -25.95
CA GLU A 181 5.03 -18.09 -26.97
C GLU A 181 6.55 -17.94 -26.89
N THR A 182 7.18 -18.39 -25.80
CA THR A 182 8.62 -18.21 -25.56
C THR A 182 9.44 -19.48 -25.87
N CYS A 183 8.79 -20.61 -26.17
CA CYS A 183 9.38 -21.87 -26.68
C CYS A 183 9.35 -21.94 -28.20
#